data_9777438de3349ab1cdf5140112b3e2f0
#
_entry.id   9777438de3349ab1cdf5140112b3e2f0
#
_cell.length_a   1.000
_cell.length_b   1.000
_cell.length_c   1.000
_cell.angle_alpha   90.00
_cell.angle_beta   90.00
_cell.angle_gamma   90.00
#
_symmetry.space_group_name_H-M   'P 1'
#
loop_
_entity.id
_entity.type
_entity.pdbx_description
1 polymer ?
#
loop_
_entity_poly.entity_id
_entity_poly.type
_entity_poly.pdbx_seq_one_letter_code
_entity_poly.pdbx_strand_id
1 'polypeptide(L)'
;VNVWASWCVPCHDEVPFLEQLAKDKRIQLVGINYKDEAGNARRFLGRYGNPYAATGQDKNGRAGIDWGVYGVPETFVVGRDGRIAYKLVGPIGAENLTRVLEPEISKALAQK
;
A
#
# COMPACT_ATOMS: atom_id res chain seq x y z
N VAL A 1 -4.39 1.30 1.55
CA VAL A 1 -3.21 1.25 2.44
C VAL A 1 -2.23 0.22 1.90
N ASN A 2 -1.01 0.64 1.66
CA ASN A 2 0.06 -0.24 1.16
C ASN A 2 1.13 -0.42 2.25
N VAL A 3 1.39 -1.67 2.61
CA VAL A 3 2.42 -2.02 3.61
C VAL A 3 3.68 -2.41 2.85
N TRP A 4 4.78 -1.74 3.15
CA TRP A 4 6.04 -1.86 2.40
C TRP A 4 7.26 -1.75 3.31
N ALA A 5 8.44 -2.04 2.75
CA ALA A 5 9.71 -1.84 3.44
C ALA A 5 10.82 -1.56 2.41
N SER A 6 11.84 -0.83 2.84
CA SER A 6 13.00 -0.52 1.98
C SER A 6 13.82 -1.77 1.63
N TRP A 7 13.81 -2.77 2.50
CA TRP A 7 14.52 -4.04 2.33
C TRP A 7 13.78 -5.06 1.45
N CYS A 8 12.60 -4.69 0.98
CA CYS A 8 11.70 -5.58 0.23
C CYS A 8 11.84 -5.32 -1.27
N VAL A 9 12.44 -6.24 -2.02
CA VAL A 9 12.62 -6.11 -3.47
C VAL A 9 11.29 -6.02 -4.24
N PRO A 10 10.29 -6.88 -3.98
CA PRO A 10 8.99 -6.73 -4.66
C PRO A 10 8.30 -5.39 -4.40
N CYS A 11 8.57 -4.76 -3.25
CA CYS A 11 8.03 -3.43 -2.95
C CYS A 11 8.54 -2.35 -3.92
N HIS A 12 9.79 -2.49 -4.42
CA HIS A 12 10.47 -1.68 -5.40
C HIS A 12 9.75 -1.84 -6.71
N ASP A 13 9.42 -3.09 -7.10
CA ASP A 13 8.85 -3.40 -8.41
C ASP A 13 7.41 -2.88 -8.53
N GLU A 14 6.70 -2.70 -7.43
CA GLU A 14 5.31 -2.20 -7.48
C GLU A 14 5.19 -0.68 -7.50
N VAL A 15 6.28 0.08 -7.28
CA VAL A 15 6.23 1.55 -7.20
C VAL A 15 5.54 2.20 -8.41
N PRO A 16 5.82 1.80 -9.66
CA PRO A 16 5.13 2.42 -10.80
C PRO A 16 3.61 2.25 -10.76
N PHE A 17 3.13 1.13 -10.22
CA PHE A 17 1.69 0.84 -10.12
C PHE A 17 1.05 1.60 -8.96
N LEU A 18 1.79 1.80 -7.87
CA LEU A 18 1.38 2.67 -6.77
C LEU A 18 1.27 4.12 -7.24
N GLU A 19 2.20 4.58 -8.07
CA GLU A 19 2.15 5.92 -8.66
C GLU A 19 0.92 6.08 -9.55
N GLN A 20 0.56 5.05 -10.29
CA GLN A 20 -0.65 5.03 -11.10
C GLN A 20 -1.91 5.13 -10.22
N LEU A 21 -1.99 4.37 -9.13
CA LEU A 21 -3.07 4.46 -8.15
C LEU A 21 -3.17 5.85 -7.52
N ALA A 22 -2.03 6.46 -7.22
CA ALA A 22 -1.97 7.78 -6.58
C ALA A 22 -2.57 8.88 -7.45
N LYS A 23 -2.68 8.66 -8.77
CA LYS A 23 -3.31 9.62 -9.69
C LYS A 23 -4.84 9.61 -9.57
N ASP A 24 -5.44 8.60 -8.99
CA ASP A 24 -6.88 8.51 -8.80
C ASP A 24 -7.29 9.41 -7.62
N LYS A 25 -7.94 10.50 -7.94
CA LYS A 25 -8.34 11.52 -6.96
C LYS A 25 -9.50 11.13 -6.06
N ARG A 26 -10.13 9.99 -6.34
CA ARG A 26 -11.22 9.46 -5.52
C ARG A 26 -10.71 8.74 -4.27
N ILE A 27 -9.41 8.41 -4.22
CA ILE A 27 -8.80 7.66 -3.14
C ILE A 27 -7.62 8.41 -2.55
N GLN A 28 -7.24 8.05 -1.33
CA GLN A 28 -5.94 8.42 -0.76
C GLN A 28 -5.09 7.17 -0.66
N LEU A 29 -3.87 7.25 -1.18
CA LEU A 29 -2.91 6.17 -1.04
C LEU A 29 -2.03 6.47 0.18
N VAL A 30 -2.09 5.58 1.16
CA VAL A 30 -1.33 5.71 2.41
C VAL A 30 -0.37 4.54 2.53
N GLY A 31 0.87 4.82 2.93
CA GLY A 31 1.89 3.80 3.12
C GLY A 31 2.18 3.53 4.58
N ILE A 32 2.30 2.27 4.96
CA ILE A 32 2.81 1.85 6.26
C ILE A 32 4.17 1.21 6.05
N ASN A 33 5.21 1.83 6.61
CA ASN A 33 6.57 1.32 6.53
C ASN A 33 6.80 0.27 7.62
N TYR A 34 6.93 -0.96 7.20
CA TYR A 34 6.89 -2.14 8.06
C TYR A 34 8.29 -2.61 8.45
N LYS A 35 8.55 -2.70 9.74
CA LYS A 35 9.81 -3.24 10.31
C LYS A 35 11.06 -2.67 9.64
N ASP A 36 11.15 -1.36 9.56
CA ASP A 36 12.19 -0.67 8.80
C ASP A 36 12.74 0.52 9.60
N GLU A 37 13.91 0.98 9.19
CA GLU A 37 14.52 2.18 9.75
C GLU A 37 14.05 3.41 8.95
N ALA A 38 13.68 4.47 9.65
CA ALA A 38 13.15 5.68 9.03
C ALA A 38 14.11 6.29 7.98
N GLY A 39 15.41 6.25 8.23
CA GLY A 39 16.42 6.73 7.28
C GLY A 39 16.45 5.91 5.99
N ASN A 40 16.34 4.58 6.11
CA ASN A 40 16.30 3.68 4.95
C ASN A 40 15.02 3.88 4.17
N ALA A 41 13.90 4.07 4.86
CA ALA A 41 12.61 4.35 4.24
C ALA A 41 12.66 5.64 3.43
N ARG A 42 13.22 6.71 4.00
CA ARG A 42 13.36 8.00 3.31
C ARG A 42 14.23 7.88 2.05
N ARG A 43 15.33 7.13 2.13
CA ARG A 43 16.22 6.91 0.98
C ARG A 43 15.50 6.14 -0.12
N PHE A 44 14.71 5.14 0.24
CA PHE A 44 13.91 4.37 -0.70
C PHE A 44 12.92 5.29 -1.46
N LEU A 45 12.16 6.09 -0.71
CA LEU A 45 11.18 7.01 -1.30
C LEU A 45 11.84 8.09 -2.15
N GLY A 46 13.02 8.56 -1.76
CA GLY A 46 13.79 9.53 -2.54
C GLY A 46 14.33 8.94 -3.84
N ARG A 47 14.70 7.65 -3.82
CA ARG A 47 15.28 6.98 -4.99
C ARG A 47 14.22 6.51 -6.00
N TYR A 48 13.14 5.93 -5.51
CA TYR A 48 12.13 5.29 -6.37
C TYR A 48 10.86 6.12 -6.54
N GLY A 49 10.70 7.16 -5.76
CA GLY A 49 9.51 8.00 -5.75
C GLY A 49 8.63 7.76 -4.54
N ASN A 50 7.88 8.77 -4.14
CA ASN A 50 6.94 8.70 -3.02
C ASN A 50 5.50 8.85 -3.54
N PRO A 51 4.77 7.74 -3.75
CA PRO A 51 3.41 7.80 -4.25
C PRO A 51 2.38 8.10 -3.16
N TYR A 52 2.79 8.11 -1.89
CA TYR A 52 1.87 8.15 -0.76
C TYR A 52 1.45 9.57 -0.39
N ALA A 53 0.15 9.76 -0.14
CA ALA A 53 -0.37 11.00 0.43
C ALA A 53 0.08 11.19 1.88
N ALA A 54 0.25 10.08 2.60
CA ALA A 54 0.76 10.06 3.97
C ALA A 54 1.46 8.75 4.23
N THR A 55 2.42 8.74 5.14
CA THR A 55 3.13 7.52 5.54
C THR A 55 3.14 7.41 7.06
N GLY A 56 3.07 6.18 7.54
CA GLY A 56 3.25 5.86 8.95
C GLY A 56 4.40 4.89 9.14
N GLN A 57 5.03 4.93 10.30
CA GLN A 57 6.15 4.08 10.65
C GLN A 57 5.68 2.98 11.60
N ASP A 58 5.87 1.73 11.20
CA ASP A 58 5.56 0.55 12.02
C ASP A 58 6.85 -0.22 12.32
N LYS A 59 7.73 0.41 13.09
CA LYS A 59 9.09 -0.10 13.32
C LYS A 59 9.12 -1.51 13.90
N ASN A 60 8.23 -1.81 14.82
CA ASN A 60 8.19 -3.09 15.52
C ASN A 60 7.22 -4.11 14.91
N GLY A 61 6.48 -3.71 13.86
CA GLY A 61 5.51 -4.59 13.20
C GLY A 61 4.20 -4.76 13.96
N ARG A 62 3.90 -3.91 14.95
CA ARG A 62 2.69 -4.03 15.77
C ARG A 62 1.42 -3.74 14.99
N ALA A 63 1.44 -2.69 14.16
CA ALA A 63 0.32 -2.39 13.28
C ALA A 63 0.11 -3.51 12.27
N GLY A 64 1.20 -4.10 11.78
CA GLY A 64 1.15 -5.25 10.90
C GLY A 64 0.42 -6.43 11.53
N ILE A 65 0.66 -6.71 12.81
CA ILE A 65 -0.06 -7.76 13.55
C ILE A 65 -1.56 -7.45 13.57
N ASP A 66 -1.93 -6.23 13.92
CA ASP A 66 -3.33 -5.81 14.02
C ASP A 66 -4.05 -5.90 12.67
N TRP A 67 -3.35 -5.65 11.58
CA TRP A 67 -3.89 -5.71 10.23
C TRP A 67 -3.79 -7.12 9.60
N GLY A 68 -3.14 -8.06 10.27
CA GLY A 68 -2.95 -9.41 9.75
C GLY A 68 -1.92 -9.49 8.62
N VAL A 69 -0.88 -8.64 8.69
CA VAL A 69 0.20 -8.65 7.70
C VAL A 69 1.13 -9.83 7.96
N TYR A 70 1.33 -10.65 6.96
CA TYR A 70 2.26 -11.80 7.02
C TYR A 70 3.65 -11.44 6.52
N GLY A 71 3.73 -10.42 5.67
CA GLY A 71 4.97 -9.99 5.03
C GLY A 71 4.69 -8.79 4.15
N VAL A 72 5.64 -8.40 3.34
CA VAL A 72 5.51 -7.24 2.45
C VAL A 72 5.82 -7.64 1.01
N PRO A 73 5.20 -6.97 0.02
CA PRO A 73 4.16 -5.96 0.19
C PRO A 73 2.78 -6.55 0.36
N GLU A 74 1.90 -5.83 1.03
CA GLU A 74 0.47 -6.13 1.09
C GLU A 74 -0.30 -4.83 0.89
N THR A 75 -1.45 -4.91 0.23
CA THR A 75 -2.27 -3.72 -0.05
C THR A 75 -3.70 -3.96 0.41
N PHE A 76 -4.24 -2.98 1.13
CA PHE A 76 -5.59 -3.05 1.69
C PHE A 76 -6.45 -1.98 1.07
N VAL A 77 -7.64 -2.37 0.63
CA VAL A 77 -8.69 -1.42 0.24
C VAL A 77 -9.54 -1.20 1.49
N VAL A 78 -9.53 0.04 1.99
CA VAL A 78 -10.29 0.42 3.18
C VAL A 78 -11.46 1.31 2.74
N GLY A 79 -12.66 0.91 3.12
CA GLY A 79 -13.88 1.64 2.78
C GLY A 79 -14.05 2.91 3.59
N ARG A 80 -15.03 3.72 3.21
CA ARG A 80 -15.37 4.98 3.90
C ARG A 80 -15.81 4.76 5.34
N ASP A 81 -16.33 3.56 5.65
CA ASP A 81 -16.73 3.15 7.00
C ASP A 81 -15.55 2.72 7.87
N GLY A 82 -14.31 2.78 7.33
CA GLY A 82 -13.10 2.37 8.05
C GLY A 82 -12.86 0.86 8.05
N ARG A 83 -13.68 0.09 7.36
CA ARG A 83 -13.52 -1.37 7.30
C ARG A 83 -12.68 -1.78 6.10
N ILE A 84 -11.90 -2.85 6.28
CA ILE A 84 -11.12 -3.44 5.20
C ILE A 84 -12.09 -4.16 4.26
N ALA A 85 -12.15 -3.68 3.02
CA ALA A 85 -13.00 -4.26 1.98
C ALA A 85 -12.27 -5.37 1.21
N TYR A 86 -10.95 -5.26 1.05
CA TYR A 86 -10.15 -6.24 0.32
C TYR A 86 -8.70 -6.19 0.75
N LYS A 87 -8.02 -7.35 0.72
CA LYS A 87 -6.59 -7.48 1.00
C LYS A 87 -5.91 -8.16 -0.17
N LEU A 88 -4.94 -7.50 -0.77
CA LEU A 88 -4.09 -8.09 -1.81
C LEU A 88 -2.75 -8.46 -1.17
N VAL A 89 -2.42 -9.75 -1.15
CA VAL A 89 -1.14 -10.25 -0.68
C VAL A 89 -0.17 -10.27 -1.87
N GLY A 90 1.03 -9.74 -1.68
CA GLY A 90 2.05 -9.68 -2.71
C GLY A 90 2.04 -8.37 -3.49
N PRO A 91 2.96 -8.24 -4.47
CA PRO A 91 3.14 -6.98 -5.19
C PRO A 91 2.02 -6.70 -6.18
N ILE A 92 1.75 -5.40 -6.37
CA ILE A 92 0.86 -4.92 -7.41
C ILE A 92 1.62 -4.99 -8.73
N GLY A 93 1.00 -5.60 -9.73
CA GLY A 93 1.49 -5.61 -11.10
C GLY A 93 0.39 -5.12 -12.03
N ALA A 94 0.70 -5.04 -13.34
CA ALA A 94 -0.24 -4.54 -14.34
C ALA A 94 -1.56 -5.30 -14.33
N GLU A 95 -1.49 -6.62 -14.20
CA GLU A 95 -2.67 -7.48 -14.27
C GLU A 95 -3.58 -7.33 -13.06
N ASN A 96 -3.03 -7.48 -11.83
CA ASN A 96 -3.86 -7.43 -10.64
C ASN A 96 -4.34 -6.01 -10.31
N LEU A 97 -3.62 -4.98 -10.74
CA LEU A 97 -4.11 -3.62 -10.62
C LEU A 97 -5.44 -3.45 -11.35
N THR A 98 -5.50 -3.90 -12.59
CA THR A 98 -6.68 -3.74 -13.46
C THR A 98 -7.78 -4.72 -13.12
N ARG A 99 -7.44 -5.99 -12.87
CA ARG A 99 -8.41 -7.07 -12.71
C ARG A 99 -8.92 -7.24 -11.29
N VAL A 100 -8.15 -6.79 -10.31
CA VAL A 100 -8.47 -7.01 -8.89
C VAL A 100 -8.65 -5.70 -8.15
N LEU A 101 -7.61 -4.88 -8.07
CA LEU A 101 -7.65 -3.67 -7.24
C LEU A 101 -8.64 -2.63 -7.74
N GLU A 102 -8.62 -2.30 -9.01
CA GLU A 102 -9.54 -1.29 -9.55
C GLU A 102 -11.00 -1.69 -9.36
N PRO A 103 -11.43 -2.94 -9.63
CA PRO A 103 -12.80 -3.36 -9.33
C PRO A 103 -13.14 -3.31 -7.83
N GLU A 104 -12.22 -3.70 -6.96
CA GLU A 104 -12.46 -3.66 -5.51
C GLU A 104 -12.55 -2.23 -4.98
N ILE A 105 -11.74 -1.33 -5.53
CA ILE A 105 -11.82 0.11 -5.21
C ILE A 105 -13.17 0.66 -5.65
N SER A 106 -13.61 0.33 -6.86
CA SER A 106 -14.92 0.77 -7.39
C SER A 106 -16.07 0.29 -6.51
N LYS A 107 -16.02 -0.95 -6.05
CA LYS A 107 -17.02 -1.49 -5.10
C LYS A 107 -17.03 -0.71 -3.80
N ALA A 108 -15.86 -0.42 -3.25
CA ALA A 108 -15.74 0.33 -2.00
C ALA A 108 -16.26 1.76 -2.15
N LEU A 109 -16.01 2.40 -3.29
CA LEU A 109 -16.52 3.73 -3.59
C LEU A 109 -18.05 3.76 -3.75
N ALA A 110 -18.65 2.67 -4.22
CA ALA A 110 -20.10 2.55 -4.40
C ALA A 110 -20.85 2.33 -3.08
N GLN A 111 -20.17 1.88 -2.05
CA GLN A 111 -20.76 1.68 -0.72
C GLN A 111 -20.99 3.02 -0.02
N LYS A 112 -22.10 3.13 0.69
CA LYS A 112 -22.48 4.35 1.41
C LYS A 112 -22.02 4.34 2.86
#